data_bd8b7b8f91dd183638c3abcd444f5ec3
#
_entry.id   bd8b7b8f91dd183638c3abcd444f5ec3
#
_cell.length_a   1.000
_cell.length_b   1.000
_cell.length_c   1.000
_cell.angle_alpha   90.00
_cell.angle_beta   90.00
_cell.angle_gamma   90.00
#
_symmetry.space_group_name_H-M   'P 1'
#
loop_
_entity.id
_entity.type
_entity.pdbx_description
1 polymer ?
#
loop_
_entity_poly.entity_id
_entity_poly.type
_entity_poly.pdbx_seq_one_letter_code
_entity_poly.pdbx_strand_id
1 'polypeptide(L)'
;AVIPLQEGQPVHIGSWIFNAERRIVQQGAFSDLLRLSKEDPYCCLMDSEKVLPPITIRCAKKGERFAPIGMNGKSQKLSDFWINRKLPRQLRSLYPVIADRERILWIPGFQSADPCKITPETVEVLYIQAVLAE
;
A
#
# COMPACT_ATOMS: atom_id res chain seq x y z
N ALA A 1 -11.40 6.89 -11.91
CA ALA A 1 -10.80 8.16 -11.51
C ALA A 1 -9.50 7.92 -10.73
N VAL A 2 -8.58 8.85 -10.81
CA VAL A 2 -7.30 8.81 -10.09
C VAL A 2 -7.32 9.97 -9.10
N ILE A 3 -7.17 9.65 -7.81
CA ILE A 3 -7.27 10.65 -6.75
C ILE A 3 -5.92 10.78 -6.07
N PRO A 4 -5.35 12.01 -5.99
CA PRO A 4 -4.08 12.20 -5.31
C PRO A 4 -4.21 11.96 -3.80
N LEU A 5 -3.23 11.28 -3.23
CA LEU A 5 -3.12 11.10 -1.78
C LEU A 5 -1.95 11.95 -1.28
N GLN A 6 -2.28 12.99 -0.52
CA GLN A 6 -1.31 13.92 0.02
C GLN A 6 -1.22 13.82 1.52
N GLU A 7 -0.04 14.05 2.03
CA GLU A 7 0.22 14.02 3.47
C GLU A 7 -0.66 15.04 4.20
N GLY A 8 -1.30 14.59 5.29
CA GLY A 8 -2.12 15.45 6.11
C GLY A 8 -3.50 15.79 5.54
N GLN A 9 -3.87 15.22 4.39
CA GLN A 9 -5.16 15.48 3.75
C GLN A 9 -5.92 14.17 3.58
N PRO A 10 -6.89 13.86 4.47
CA PRO A 10 -7.68 12.63 4.34
C PRO A 10 -8.46 12.60 3.03
N VAL A 11 -8.54 11.42 2.43
CA VAL A 11 -9.28 11.17 1.20
C VAL A 11 -10.41 10.19 1.48
N HIS A 12 -11.63 10.57 1.09
CA HIS A 12 -12.82 9.72 1.23
C HIS A 12 -13.20 9.17 -0.13
N ILE A 13 -13.25 7.84 -0.24
CA ILE A 13 -13.65 7.16 -1.48
C ILE A 13 -14.63 6.06 -1.10
N GLY A 14 -15.92 6.26 -1.42
CA GLY A 14 -16.95 5.33 -0.98
C GLY A 14 -16.93 5.19 0.53
N SER A 15 -16.79 3.96 1.02
CA SER A 15 -16.69 3.67 2.45
C SER A 15 -15.25 3.72 2.98
N TRP A 16 -14.30 4.05 2.13
CA TRP A 16 -12.90 4.12 2.51
C TRP A 16 -12.48 5.52 2.92
N ILE A 17 -11.62 5.61 3.94
CA ILE A 17 -10.96 6.85 4.34
C ILE A 17 -9.47 6.55 4.39
N PHE A 18 -8.69 7.32 3.62
CA PHE A 18 -7.24 7.16 3.54
C PHE A 18 -6.53 8.36 4.15
N ASN A 19 -5.50 8.08 4.96
CA ASN A 19 -4.63 9.10 5.51
C ASN A 19 -3.19 8.71 5.27
N ALA A 20 -2.34 9.70 4.96
CA ALA A 20 -0.92 9.48 4.76
C ALA A 20 -0.13 10.50 5.58
N GLU A 21 0.97 10.05 6.16
CA GLU A 21 1.92 10.94 6.83
C GLU A 21 3.32 10.35 6.75
N ARG A 22 4.32 11.21 6.92
CA ARG A 22 5.71 10.80 6.99
C ARG A 22 6.20 10.92 8.42
N ARG A 23 7.01 9.96 8.84
CA ARG A 23 7.59 9.94 10.18
C ARG A 23 9.04 9.53 10.10
N ILE A 24 9.88 10.23 10.88
CA ILE A 24 11.29 9.83 11.03
C ILE A 24 11.32 8.58 11.90
N VAL A 25 12.13 7.60 11.50
CA VAL A 25 12.30 6.36 12.23
C VAL A 25 13.18 6.61 13.45
N GLN A 26 12.64 6.35 14.63
CA GLN A 26 13.41 6.46 15.87
C GLN A 26 14.41 5.32 15.97
N GLN A 27 15.53 5.57 16.63
CA GLN A 27 16.55 4.54 16.84
C GLN A 27 15.95 3.36 17.59
N GLY A 28 16.17 2.16 17.04
CA GLY A 28 15.66 0.93 17.64
C GLY A 28 14.19 0.63 17.34
N ALA A 29 13.52 1.46 16.54
CA ALA A 29 12.09 1.29 16.27
C ALA A 29 11.76 0.30 15.15
N PHE A 30 12.77 -0.19 14.40
CA PHE A 30 12.50 -1.00 13.20
C PHE A 30 11.66 -2.25 13.50
N SER A 31 11.99 -2.99 14.55
CA SER A 31 11.27 -4.21 14.88
C SER A 31 9.81 -3.95 15.24
N ASP A 32 9.54 -2.86 15.94
CA ASP A 32 8.17 -2.46 16.29
C ASP A 32 7.38 -2.06 15.05
N LEU A 33 8.01 -1.29 14.15
CA LEU A 33 7.38 -0.88 12.89
C LEU A 33 7.08 -2.09 12.00
N LEU A 34 8.01 -3.02 11.92
CA LEU A 34 7.83 -4.24 11.13
C LEU A 34 6.66 -5.07 11.67
N ARG A 35 6.56 -5.20 13.00
CA ARG A 35 5.46 -5.91 13.63
C ARG A 35 4.13 -5.24 13.33
N LEU A 36 4.06 -3.91 13.47
CA LEU A 36 2.85 -3.16 13.17
C LEU A 36 2.38 -3.40 11.73
N SER A 37 3.30 -3.36 10.78
CA SER A 37 2.96 -3.57 9.36
C SER A 37 2.44 -4.97 9.08
N LYS A 38 2.84 -5.96 9.89
CA LYS A 38 2.37 -7.34 9.73
C LYS A 38 1.04 -7.60 10.45
N GLU A 39 0.80 -6.93 11.55
CA GLU A 39 -0.39 -7.16 12.38
C GLU A 39 -1.63 -6.46 11.85
N ASP A 40 -1.46 -5.33 11.17
CA ASP A 40 -2.58 -4.51 10.69
C ASP A 40 -2.53 -4.38 9.17
N PRO A 41 -3.36 -5.15 8.43
CA PRO A 41 -3.38 -5.07 6.96
C PRO A 41 -3.98 -3.77 6.42
N TYR A 42 -4.59 -2.95 7.29
CA TYR A 42 -5.12 -1.64 6.91
C TYR A 42 -4.15 -0.51 7.23
N CYS A 43 -2.93 -0.86 7.58
CA CYS A 43 -1.83 0.06 7.85
C CYS A 43 -0.66 -0.33 6.94
N CYS A 44 -0.13 0.62 6.21
CA CYS A 44 1.00 0.39 5.32
C CYS A 44 2.18 1.26 5.75
N LEU A 45 3.33 0.62 5.95
CA LEU A 45 4.58 1.31 6.25
C LEU A 45 5.56 1.02 5.12
N MET A 46 6.03 2.08 4.47
CA MET A 46 6.99 1.97 3.38
C MET A 46 8.17 2.90 3.63
N ASP A 47 9.31 2.56 3.04
CA ASP A 47 10.46 3.45 3.02
C ASP A 47 10.14 4.61 2.08
N SER A 48 10.02 5.82 2.63
CA SER A 48 9.59 6.98 1.85
C SER A 48 10.55 7.31 0.72
N GLU A 49 11.83 6.98 0.85
CA GLU A 49 12.83 7.25 -0.18
C GLU A 49 12.68 6.34 -1.41
N LYS A 50 11.98 5.21 -1.27
CA LYS A 50 11.76 4.26 -2.35
C LYS A 50 10.47 4.51 -3.12
N VAL A 51 9.65 5.43 -2.65
CA VAL A 51 8.39 5.79 -3.28
C VAL A 51 8.61 6.91 -4.27
N LEU A 52 8.04 6.79 -5.46
CA LEU A 52 8.19 7.75 -6.57
C LEU A 52 6.92 8.58 -6.71
N PRO A 53 6.87 9.78 -6.13
CA PRO A 53 5.65 10.62 -6.21
C PRO A 53 5.27 10.94 -7.65
N PRO A 54 4.00 11.23 -7.93
CA PRO A 54 2.89 11.38 -6.99
C PRO A 54 2.30 10.06 -6.54
N ILE A 55 1.74 10.05 -5.33
CA ILE A 55 1.01 8.92 -4.79
C ILE A 55 -0.46 9.12 -5.07
N THR A 56 -1.11 8.10 -5.59
CA THR A 56 -2.52 8.17 -5.99
C THR A 56 -3.28 6.95 -5.52
N ILE A 57 -4.59 7.13 -5.39
CA ILE A 57 -5.54 6.06 -5.14
C ILE A 57 -6.34 5.88 -6.41
N ARG A 58 -6.44 4.65 -6.89
CA ARG A 58 -7.16 4.33 -8.12
C ARG A 58 -7.62 2.88 -8.10
N CYS A 59 -8.42 2.50 -9.08
CA CYS A 59 -8.69 1.09 -9.33
C CYS A 59 -7.55 0.50 -10.15
N ALA A 60 -7.36 -0.82 -10.05
CA ALA A 60 -6.34 -1.51 -10.81
C ALA A 60 -6.64 -1.47 -12.32
N LYS A 61 -5.60 -1.43 -13.12
CA LYS A 61 -5.70 -1.46 -14.57
C LYS A 61 -5.70 -2.92 -15.05
N LYS A 62 -6.38 -3.17 -16.17
CA LYS A 62 -6.37 -4.49 -16.79
C LYS A 62 -4.94 -4.90 -17.14
N GLY A 63 -4.56 -6.13 -16.78
CA GLY A 63 -3.23 -6.65 -17.07
C GLY A 63 -2.13 -6.17 -16.13
N GLU A 64 -2.47 -5.40 -15.14
CA GLU A 64 -1.49 -4.85 -14.20
C GLU A 64 -0.86 -5.93 -13.33
N ARG A 65 0.40 -5.71 -12.96
CA ARG A 65 1.17 -6.63 -12.12
C ARG A 65 1.49 -5.97 -10.78
N PHE A 66 1.77 -6.82 -9.79
CA PHE A 66 2.10 -6.39 -8.44
C PHE A 66 3.22 -7.27 -7.88
N ALA A 67 4.15 -6.68 -7.16
CA ALA A 67 5.25 -7.39 -6.52
C ALA A 67 5.07 -7.38 -5.00
N PRO A 68 4.28 -8.31 -4.42
CA PRO A 68 4.02 -8.29 -2.98
C PRO A 68 5.26 -8.69 -2.17
N ILE A 69 5.28 -8.24 -0.91
CA ILE A 69 6.29 -8.69 0.05
C ILE A 69 6.18 -10.20 0.22
N GLY A 70 7.33 -10.87 0.29
CA GLY A 70 7.39 -12.32 0.49
C GLY A 70 7.62 -13.13 -0.76
N MET A 71 7.77 -12.49 -1.92
CA MET A 71 8.06 -13.15 -3.19
C MET A 71 9.42 -12.78 -3.78
N ASN A 72 10.34 -12.31 -2.94
CA ASN A 72 11.72 -11.95 -3.33
C ASN A 72 11.76 -10.96 -4.51
N GLY A 73 10.85 -9.99 -4.53
CA GLY A 73 10.80 -8.99 -5.59
C GLY A 73 10.13 -9.44 -6.87
N LYS A 74 9.67 -10.69 -6.95
CA LYS A 74 8.97 -11.19 -8.13
C LYS A 74 7.57 -10.61 -8.19
N SER A 75 7.13 -10.27 -9.41
CA SER A 75 5.78 -9.79 -9.62
C SER A 75 4.86 -10.91 -10.10
N GLN A 76 3.57 -10.73 -9.89
CA GLN A 76 2.53 -11.59 -10.45
C GLN A 76 1.44 -10.72 -11.04
N LYS A 77 0.62 -11.31 -11.90
CA LYS A 77 -0.56 -10.61 -12.41
C LYS A 77 -1.51 -10.33 -11.25
N LEU A 78 -2.07 -9.14 -11.22
CA LEU A 78 -3.00 -8.77 -10.16
C LEU A 78 -4.24 -9.67 -10.18
N SER A 79 -4.66 -10.13 -11.36
CA SER A 79 -5.76 -11.09 -11.48
C SER A 79 -5.47 -12.39 -10.71
N ASP A 80 -4.23 -12.88 -10.77
CA ASP A 80 -3.82 -14.08 -10.01
C ASP A 80 -3.78 -13.79 -8.52
N PHE A 81 -3.31 -12.60 -8.14
CA PHE A 81 -3.31 -12.17 -6.74
C PHE A 81 -4.73 -12.20 -6.16
N TRP A 82 -5.71 -11.64 -6.89
CA TRP A 82 -7.11 -11.64 -6.47
C TRP A 82 -7.67 -13.05 -6.30
N ILE A 83 -7.35 -13.94 -7.25
CA ILE A 83 -7.80 -15.35 -7.18
C ILE A 83 -7.22 -16.02 -5.93
N ASN A 84 -5.94 -15.83 -5.67
CA ASN A 84 -5.26 -16.43 -4.52
C ASN A 84 -5.82 -15.91 -3.19
N ARG A 85 -6.33 -14.68 -3.17
CA ARG A 85 -6.94 -14.08 -1.98
C ARG A 85 -8.45 -14.28 -1.94
N LYS A 86 -9.03 -14.97 -2.93
CA LYS A 86 -10.47 -15.30 -3.01
C LYS A 86 -11.37 -14.08 -3.00
N LEU A 87 -10.90 -12.96 -3.55
CA LEU A 87 -11.73 -11.78 -3.70
C LEU A 87 -12.76 -12.02 -4.80
N PRO A 88 -14.07 -11.84 -4.54
CA PRO A 88 -15.10 -12.02 -5.58
C PRO A 88 -14.83 -11.16 -6.80
N ARG A 89 -15.05 -11.74 -7.99
CA ARG A 89 -14.74 -11.06 -9.26
C ARG A 89 -15.42 -9.70 -9.39
N GLN A 90 -16.65 -9.58 -8.93
CA GLN A 90 -17.42 -8.33 -9.03
C GLN A 90 -16.80 -7.20 -8.23
N LEU A 91 -16.00 -7.49 -7.20
CA LEU A 91 -15.38 -6.48 -6.34
C LEU A 91 -14.00 -6.04 -6.84
N ARG A 92 -13.37 -6.81 -7.73
CA ARG A 92 -11.97 -6.58 -8.11
C ARG A 92 -11.77 -5.27 -8.85
N SER A 93 -12.69 -4.94 -9.75
CA SER A 93 -12.59 -3.72 -10.57
C SER A 93 -12.85 -2.44 -9.77
N LEU A 94 -13.48 -2.58 -8.60
CA LEU A 94 -13.83 -1.45 -7.73
C LEU A 94 -12.88 -1.32 -6.54
N TYR A 95 -11.99 -2.29 -6.34
CA TYR A 95 -11.12 -2.30 -5.18
C TYR A 95 -10.02 -1.24 -5.32
N PRO A 96 -9.82 -0.39 -4.29
CA PRO A 96 -8.81 0.65 -4.39
C PRO A 96 -7.41 0.07 -4.26
N VAL A 97 -6.48 0.60 -5.04
CA VAL A 97 -5.05 0.35 -4.88
C VAL A 97 -4.34 1.68 -4.71
N ILE A 98 -3.28 1.68 -3.94
CA ILE A 98 -2.41 2.85 -3.77
C ILE A 98 -1.22 2.64 -4.68
N ALA A 99 -0.93 3.63 -5.51
CA ALA A 99 0.15 3.54 -6.49
C ALA A 99 1.02 4.78 -6.45
N ASP A 100 2.29 4.62 -6.82
CA ASP A 100 3.15 5.76 -7.10
C ASP A 100 3.19 5.99 -8.60
N ARG A 101 4.19 6.75 -9.06
CA ARG A 101 4.32 7.09 -10.49
C ARG A 101 4.49 5.86 -11.38
N GLU A 102 5.03 4.76 -10.86
CA GLU A 102 5.43 3.63 -11.69
C GLU A 102 4.74 2.30 -11.36
N ARG A 103 4.22 2.12 -10.14
CA ARG A 103 3.76 0.79 -9.72
C ARG A 103 2.73 0.86 -8.61
N ILE A 104 2.06 -0.27 -8.36
CA ILE A 104 1.21 -0.43 -7.20
C ILE A 104 2.10 -0.56 -5.97
N LEU A 105 1.81 0.25 -4.94
CA LEU A 105 2.53 0.24 -3.67
C LEU A 105 1.84 -0.62 -2.61
N TRP A 106 0.51 -0.60 -2.60
CA TRP A 106 -0.25 -1.22 -1.52
C TRP A 106 -1.66 -1.56 -1.98
N ILE A 107 -2.10 -2.73 -1.57
CA ILE A 107 -3.49 -3.17 -1.72
C ILE A 107 -4.07 -3.21 -0.31
N PRO A 108 -4.91 -2.22 0.08
CA PRO A 108 -5.41 -2.12 1.45
C PRO A 108 -6.12 -3.40 1.90
N GLY A 109 -5.85 -3.84 3.12
CA GLY A 109 -6.38 -5.08 3.66
C GLY A 109 -5.61 -6.33 3.24
N PHE A 110 -4.62 -6.20 2.35
CA PHE A 110 -3.83 -7.32 1.84
C PHE A 110 -2.34 -7.10 2.05
N GLN A 111 -1.64 -6.57 1.04
CA GLN A 111 -0.18 -6.47 1.11
C GLN A 111 0.37 -5.22 0.44
N SER A 112 1.57 -4.83 0.86
CA SER A 112 2.36 -3.77 0.26
C SER A 112 3.43 -4.34 -0.67
N ALA A 113 4.00 -3.46 -1.50
CA ALA A 113 5.00 -3.83 -2.50
C ALA A 113 6.36 -4.09 -1.88
N ASP A 114 7.01 -5.17 -2.32
CA ASP A 114 8.35 -5.53 -1.85
C ASP A 114 9.40 -4.44 -2.09
N PRO A 115 9.45 -3.79 -3.28
CA PRO A 115 10.49 -2.79 -3.52
C PRO A 115 10.50 -1.59 -2.58
N CYS A 116 9.37 -1.31 -1.94
CA CYS A 116 9.25 -0.15 -1.03
C CYS A 116 9.22 -0.53 0.45
N LYS A 117 9.49 -1.80 0.77
CA LYS A 117 9.43 -2.25 2.16
C LYS A 117 10.46 -1.54 3.03
N ILE A 118 10.12 -1.44 4.32
CA ILE A 118 11.05 -0.90 5.32
C ILE A 118 12.19 -1.87 5.57
N THR A 119 13.36 -1.34 5.88
CA THR A 119 14.56 -2.11 6.23
C THR A 119 15.18 -1.50 7.49
N PRO A 120 16.18 -2.15 8.10
CA PRO A 120 16.87 -1.55 9.24
C PRO A 120 17.54 -0.21 8.93
N GLU A 121 17.80 0.09 7.65
CA GLU A 121 18.41 1.33 7.20
C GLU A 121 17.41 2.44 6.87
N THR A 122 16.12 2.15 6.93
CA THR A 122 15.09 3.14 6.62
C THR A 122 15.14 4.30 7.62
N VAL A 123 15.23 5.52 7.10
CA VAL A 123 15.33 6.75 7.90
C VAL A 123 13.96 7.39 8.11
N GLU A 124 13.13 7.38 7.09
CA GLU A 124 11.79 7.96 7.12
C GLU A 124 10.80 6.99 6.52
N VAL A 125 9.68 6.81 7.20
CA VAL A 125 8.60 5.96 6.71
C VAL A 125 7.45 6.79 6.18
N LEU A 126 6.83 6.30 5.11
CA LEU A 126 5.52 6.74 4.67
C LEU A 126 4.50 5.81 5.31
N TYR A 127 3.67 6.38 6.17
CA TYR A 127 2.64 5.67 6.90
C TYR A 127 1.30 5.98 6.25
N ILE A 128 0.62 4.97 5.73
CA ILE A 128 -0.71 5.13 5.14
C ILE A 128 -1.68 4.26 5.92
N GLN A 129 -2.79 4.84 6.33
CA GLN A 129 -3.84 4.14 7.02
C GLN A 129 -5.11 4.17 6.19
N ALA A 130 -5.77 3.03 6.06
CA ALA A 130 -7.07 2.92 5.41
C ALA A 130 -8.08 2.49 6.46
N VAL A 131 -9.19 3.20 6.51
CA VAL A 131 -10.31 2.86 7.41
C VAL A 131 -11.51 2.56 6.52
N LEU A 132 -12.12 1.42 6.76
CA LEU A 132 -13.34 1.03 6.04
C LEU A 132 -14.52 1.31 6.96
N ALA A 133 -15.37 2.24 6.58
CA ALA A 133 -16.55 2.59 7.36
C ALA A 133 -17.62 1.50 7.23
N GLU A 134 -18.31 1.26 8.30
CA GLU A 134 -19.41 0.28 8.33
C GLU A 134 -20.67 0.83 7.67
#